data_d1c72d5fcf62142440c3a325d2e0b4e7
#
_entry.id   d1c72d5fcf62142440c3a325d2e0b4e7
#
_cell.length_a   1.000
_cell.length_b   1.000
_cell.length_c   1.000
_cell.angle_alpha   90.00
_cell.angle_beta   90.00
_cell.angle_gamma   90.00
#
_symmetry.space_group_name_H-M   'P 1'
#
loop_
_entity.id
_entity.type
_entity.pdbx_description
1 polymer ?
#
loop_
_entity_poly.entity_id
_entity_poly.type
_entity_poly.pdbx_seq_one_letter_code
_entity_poly.pdbx_strand_id
1 'polypeptide(L)'
;MREFAWIEPENPAEIDLADISEWIFPPGTFTVPPAPEVVLVGAHPMAGTSTWASLLGLEASDVIPKDGPIVGVCRTTVSGINAAKKLMAQAGPERVLAFLIVADAPAALPSQVTREIKILSGGVPVVMVPWANSLRNANFTDDLSVAPKVLARIKASLNGHCVPLPRMEKTQPSTMKDI
;
A
#
# COMPACT_ATOMS: atom_id res chain seq x y z
N MET A 1 37.95 -21.12 16.77
CA MET A 1 37.39 -19.80 17.02
C MET A 1 38.42 -18.79 16.56
N ARG A 2 38.11 -18.01 15.51
CA ARG A 2 38.98 -16.91 15.08
C ARG A 2 38.40 -15.63 15.70
N GLU A 3 39.16 -15.01 16.57
CA GLU A 3 38.83 -13.70 17.14
C GLU A 3 38.91 -12.66 16.03
N PHE A 4 37.78 -11.97 15.82
CA PHE A 4 37.76 -10.74 15.02
C PHE A 4 38.32 -9.62 15.89
N ALA A 5 39.58 -9.26 15.71
CA ALA A 5 40.12 -8.04 16.29
C ALA A 5 39.50 -6.83 15.58
N TRP A 6 38.77 -6.02 16.30
CA TRP A 6 38.34 -4.71 15.83
C TRP A 6 39.60 -3.83 15.74
N ILE A 7 39.89 -3.37 14.55
CA ILE A 7 40.92 -2.33 14.35
C ILE A 7 40.20 -1.01 14.69
N GLU A 8 40.49 -0.45 15.86
CA GLU A 8 40.10 0.92 16.17
C GLU A 8 40.90 1.86 15.27
N PRO A 9 40.24 2.79 14.54
CA PRO A 9 40.93 3.79 13.75
C PRO A 9 41.73 4.72 14.69
N GLU A 10 43.01 4.90 14.44
CA GLU A 10 43.91 5.67 15.28
C GLU A 10 43.56 7.16 15.42
N ASN A 11 42.64 7.71 14.58
CA ASN A 11 42.17 9.07 14.74
C ASN A 11 40.80 9.31 14.03
N PRO A 12 39.67 9.28 14.72
CA PRO A 12 38.38 9.50 14.07
C PRO A 12 38.12 10.96 13.62
N ALA A 13 39.03 11.88 13.88
CA ALA A 13 38.90 13.30 13.59
C ALA A 13 39.44 13.71 12.19
N GLU A 14 40.04 12.81 11.44
CA GLU A 14 40.69 13.09 10.14
C GLU A 14 40.02 12.43 8.93
N ILE A 15 38.80 11.92 9.06
CA ILE A 15 38.06 11.47 7.89
C ILE A 15 37.47 12.70 7.25
N ASP A 16 38.08 13.23 6.22
CA ASP A 16 37.50 14.27 5.37
C ASP A 16 36.31 13.68 4.62
N LEU A 17 35.09 14.10 5.04
CA LEU A 17 33.85 13.65 4.42
C LEU A 17 33.75 14.01 2.91
N ALA A 18 34.57 14.93 2.44
CA ALA A 18 34.70 15.25 1.02
C ALA A 18 35.39 14.14 0.23
N ASP A 19 36.33 13.43 0.86
CA ASP A 19 37.08 12.35 0.22
C ASP A 19 36.26 11.05 0.07
N ILE A 20 35.27 10.86 0.95
CA ILE A 20 34.36 9.71 0.90
C ILE A 20 33.34 9.85 -0.25
N SER A 21 32.92 11.07 -0.60
CA SER A 21 31.94 11.32 -1.65
C SER A 21 32.43 10.92 -3.04
N GLU A 22 33.73 11.02 -3.29
CA GLU A 22 34.37 10.64 -4.56
C GLU A 22 34.47 9.12 -4.74
N TRP A 23 34.51 8.37 -3.63
CA TRP A 23 34.67 6.91 -3.63
C TRP A 23 33.36 6.14 -3.62
N ILE A 24 32.30 6.74 -3.07
CA ILE A 24 31.02 6.05 -2.87
C ILE A 24 30.05 6.29 -4.03
N PHE A 25 30.16 7.43 -4.73
CA PHE A 25 29.22 7.76 -5.80
C PHE A 25 29.94 8.48 -6.96
N PRO A 26 30.32 7.78 -8.04
CA PRO A 26 30.76 8.47 -9.24
C PRO A 26 29.67 9.44 -9.71
N PRO A 27 29.99 10.71 -9.99
CA PRO A 27 29.03 11.67 -10.47
C PRO A 27 28.47 11.20 -11.81
N GLY A 28 27.23 10.78 -11.84
CA GLY A 28 26.54 10.67 -13.12
C GLY A 28 25.61 9.51 -13.40
N THR A 29 25.38 8.50 -12.54
CA THR A 29 24.48 7.39 -12.95
C THR A 29 23.77 6.65 -11.80
N PHE A 30 23.21 7.35 -10.86
CA PHE A 30 22.13 6.74 -10.09
C PHE A 30 20.76 7.18 -10.68
N THR A 31 20.33 6.52 -11.73
CA THR A 31 18.92 6.39 -12.00
C THR A 31 18.35 5.56 -10.86
N VAL A 32 17.70 6.23 -9.90
CA VAL A 32 16.86 5.54 -8.92
C VAL A 32 15.88 4.70 -9.73
N PRO A 33 15.92 3.35 -9.65
CA PRO A 33 14.95 2.55 -10.38
C PRO A 33 13.56 3.03 -9.96
N PRO A 34 12.61 3.15 -10.91
CA PRO A 34 11.25 3.54 -10.57
C PRO A 34 10.77 2.62 -9.44
N ALA A 35 10.16 3.21 -8.41
CA ALA A 35 9.61 2.43 -7.31
C ALA A 35 8.71 1.34 -7.91
N PRO A 36 8.82 0.09 -7.43
CA PRO A 36 8.02 -1.01 -7.99
C PRO A 36 6.54 -0.65 -7.92
N GLU A 37 5.86 -0.81 -9.05
CA GLU A 37 4.44 -0.48 -9.17
C GLU A 37 3.63 -1.41 -8.27
N VAL A 38 2.85 -0.83 -7.37
CA VAL A 38 2.03 -1.59 -6.43
C VAL A 38 0.69 -1.89 -7.06
N VAL A 39 0.30 -3.16 -7.06
CA VAL A 39 -0.96 -3.61 -7.62
C VAL A 39 -1.94 -3.97 -6.50
N LEU A 40 -3.18 -3.51 -6.62
CA LEU A 40 -4.27 -3.99 -5.77
C LEU A 40 -4.81 -5.33 -6.28
N VAL A 41 -4.82 -6.33 -5.41
CA VAL A 41 -5.31 -7.67 -5.73
C VAL A 41 -6.51 -8.04 -4.87
N GLY A 42 -7.62 -8.40 -5.52
CA GLY A 42 -8.81 -8.87 -4.83
C GLY A 42 -8.62 -10.26 -4.21
N ALA A 43 -8.85 -10.41 -2.93
CA ALA A 43 -8.80 -11.72 -2.27
C ALA A 43 -9.98 -12.63 -2.67
N HIS A 44 -11.07 -12.03 -3.11
CA HIS A 44 -12.28 -12.74 -3.58
C HIS A 44 -13.08 -11.84 -4.53
N PRO A 45 -14.00 -12.39 -5.33
CA PRO A 45 -14.91 -11.61 -6.15
C PRO A 45 -15.70 -10.59 -5.31
N MET A 46 -15.97 -9.42 -5.86
CA MET A 46 -16.70 -8.33 -5.17
C MET A 46 -16.00 -7.74 -3.94
N ALA A 47 -14.69 -7.92 -3.80
CA ALA A 47 -13.91 -7.31 -2.73
C ALA A 47 -13.91 -5.77 -2.79
N GLY A 48 -14.19 -5.20 -3.96
CA GLY A 48 -14.14 -3.75 -4.22
C GLY A 48 -12.79 -3.28 -4.76
N THR A 49 -12.01 -4.21 -5.33
CA THR A 49 -10.65 -3.96 -5.82
C THR A 49 -10.59 -2.82 -6.82
N SER A 50 -11.39 -2.86 -7.89
CA SER A 50 -11.42 -1.82 -8.95
C SER A 50 -11.80 -0.45 -8.39
N THR A 51 -12.79 -0.41 -7.48
CA THR A 51 -13.23 0.83 -6.82
C THR A 51 -12.10 1.47 -6.02
N TRP A 52 -11.43 0.68 -5.19
CA TRP A 52 -10.34 1.21 -4.35
C TRP A 52 -9.08 1.49 -5.13
N ALA A 53 -8.80 0.73 -6.19
CA ALA A 53 -7.71 1.03 -7.11
C ALA A 53 -7.89 2.40 -7.77
N SER A 54 -9.08 2.67 -8.32
CA SER A 54 -9.42 3.98 -8.89
C SER A 54 -9.27 5.13 -7.88
N LEU A 55 -9.81 4.98 -6.66
CA LEU A 55 -9.73 6.00 -5.60
C LEU A 55 -8.30 6.26 -5.10
N LEU A 56 -7.45 5.26 -5.12
CA LEU A 56 -6.06 5.35 -4.67
C LEU A 56 -5.09 5.73 -5.80
N GLY A 57 -5.51 5.61 -7.05
CA GLY A 57 -4.67 5.80 -8.23
C GLY A 57 -3.70 4.64 -8.43
N LEU A 58 -4.11 3.41 -8.11
CA LEU A 58 -3.33 2.18 -8.26
C LEU A 58 -3.94 1.28 -9.34
N GLU A 59 -3.16 0.35 -9.84
CA GLU A 59 -3.66 -0.68 -10.75
C GLU A 59 -4.44 -1.76 -9.97
N ALA A 60 -5.51 -2.28 -10.59
CA ALA A 60 -6.29 -3.39 -10.07
C ALA A 60 -5.99 -4.67 -10.85
N SER A 61 -5.87 -5.79 -10.15
CA SER A 61 -5.75 -7.11 -10.76
C SER A 61 -6.60 -8.14 -10.05
N ASP A 62 -7.21 -9.03 -10.82
CA ASP A 62 -7.92 -10.22 -10.29
C ASP A 62 -6.99 -11.43 -10.14
N VAL A 63 -5.76 -11.29 -10.62
CA VAL A 63 -4.73 -12.34 -10.60
C VAL A 63 -3.52 -11.82 -9.83
N ILE A 64 -2.91 -12.66 -9.00
CA ILE A 64 -1.65 -12.33 -8.33
C ILE A 64 -0.57 -12.14 -9.40
N PRO A 65 0.04 -10.96 -9.53
CA PRO A 65 1.12 -10.75 -10.48
C PRO A 65 2.30 -11.65 -10.15
N LYS A 66 3.10 -12.02 -11.17
CA LYS A 66 4.26 -12.90 -10.97
C LYS A 66 5.27 -12.28 -10.02
N ASP A 67 5.50 -10.97 -10.17
CA ASP A 67 6.52 -10.21 -9.44
C ASP A 67 5.93 -8.91 -8.88
N GLY A 68 6.69 -8.26 -8.01
CA GLY A 68 6.33 -6.96 -7.43
C GLY A 68 5.47 -7.04 -6.17
N PRO A 69 5.35 -5.90 -5.47
CA PRO A 69 4.57 -5.76 -4.26
C PRO A 69 3.07 -5.65 -4.55
N ILE A 70 2.26 -6.19 -3.66
CA ILE A 70 0.80 -6.13 -3.77
C ILE A 70 0.15 -5.57 -2.50
N VAL A 71 -1.03 -5.01 -2.67
CA VAL A 71 -1.96 -4.70 -1.58
C VAL A 71 -3.22 -5.54 -1.78
N GLY A 72 -3.52 -6.41 -0.83
CA GLY A 72 -4.71 -7.25 -0.88
C GLY A 72 -5.98 -6.46 -0.51
N VAL A 73 -7.10 -6.80 -1.13
CA VAL A 73 -8.41 -6.21 -0.80
C VAL A 73 -9.39 -7.30 -0.43
N CYS A 74 -10.05 -7.18 0.71
CA CYS A 74 -11.10 -8.11 1.13
C CYS A 74 -12.21 -7.40 1.89
N ARG A 75 -13.33 -8.11 2.11
CA ARG A 75 -14.47 -7.61 2.90
C ARG A 75 -14.42 -8.07 4.35
N THR A 76 -15.11 -7.36 5.24
CA THR A 76 -15.27 -7.69 6.67
C THR A 76 -16.20 -8.89 6.91
N THR A 77 -16.01 -9.96 6.16
CA THR A 77 -16.70 -11.24 6.36
C THR A 77 -15.68 -12.32 6.72
N VAL A 78 -16.09 -13.36 7.41
CA VAL A 78 -15.20 -14.49 7.75
C VAL A 78 -14.61 -15.12 6.49
N SER A 79 -15.44 -15.29 5.45
CA SER A 79 -14.99 -15.82 4.15
C SER A 79 -13.99 -14.90 3.47
N GLY A 80 -14.22 -13.57 3.51
CA GLY A 80 -13.33 -12.56 2.95
C GLY A 80 -11.96 -12.56 3.63
N ILE A 81 -11.92 -12.59 4.96
CA ILE A 81 -10.66 -12.65 5.70
C ILE A 81 -9.92 -13.98 5.45
N ASN A 82 -10.65 -15.10 5.36
CA ASN A 82 -10.02 -16.37 5.02
C ASN A 82 -9.48 -16.40 3.59
N ALA A 83 -10.15 -15.72 2.65
CA ALA A 83 -9.62 -15.54 1.29
C ALA A 83 -8.35 -14.66 1.30
N ALA A 84 -8.31 -13.59 2.12
CA ALA A 84 -7.11 -12.77 2.30
C ALA A 84 -5.91 -13.59 2.82
N LYS A 85 -6.12 -14.49 3.79
CA LYS A 85 -5.07 -15.39 4.28
C LYS A 85 -4.56 -16.34 3.18
N LYS A 86 -5.46 -16.85 2.33
CA LYS A 86 -5.08 -17.68 1.19
C LYS A 86 -4.27 -16.88 0.16
N LEU A 87 -4.70 -15.65 -0.15
CA LEU A 87 -3.99 -14.75 -1.04
C LEU A 87 -2.58 -14.47 -0.52
N MET A 88 -2.43 -14.17 0.78
CA MET A 88 -1.12 -13.96 1.42
C MET A 88 -0.23 -15.20 1.29
N ALA A 89 -0.77 -16.39 1.53
CA ALA A 89 -0.01 -17.63 1.38
C ALA A 89 0.41 -17.93 -0.06
N GLN A 90 -0.41 -17.56 -1.04
CA GLN A 90 -0.12 -17.77 -2.46
C GLN A 90 0.87 -16.73 -3.02
N ALA A 91 0.76 -15.47 -2.59
CA ALA A 91 1.63 -14.39 -3.06
C ALA A 91 3.02 -14.42 -2.39
N GLY A 92 3.10 -14.97 -1.18
CA GLY A 92 4.24 -14.80 -0.27
C GLY A 92 4.03 -13.58 0.65
N PRO A 93 4.21 -13.73 1.96
CA PRO A 93 3.96 -12.66 2.94
C PRO A 93 4.87 -11.45 2.69
N GLU A 94 6.06 -11.64 2.16
CA GLU A 94 7.05 -10.59 1.85
C GLU A 94 6.61 -9.67 0.71
N ARG A 95 5.70 -10.11 -0.14
CA ARG A 95 5.17 -9.32 -1.26
C ARG A 95 3.90 -8.55 -0.88
N VAL A 96 3.22 -8.96 0.18
CA VAL A 96 1.98 -8.31 0.62
C VAL A 96 2.31 -7.16 1.55
N LEU A 97 2.25 -5.92 1.04
CA LEU A 97 2.55 -4.72 1.83
C LEU A 97 1.48 -4.42 2.87
N ALA A 98 0.21 -4.64 2.54
CA ALA A 98 -0.92 -4.42 3.43
C ALA A 98 -2.18 -5.11 2.91
N PHE A 99 -3.20 -5.23 3.78
CA PHE A 99 -4.57 -5.53 3.38
C PHE A 99 -5.49 -4.34 3.62
N LEU A 100 -6.27 -3.97 2.61
CA LEU A 100 -7.45 -3.12 2.75
C LEU A 100 -8.64 -4.01 3.13
N ILE A 101 -9.16 -3.86 4.33
CA ILE A 101 -10.35 -4.58 4.78
C ILE A 101 -11.55 -3.65 4.70
N VAL A 102 -12.37 -3.84 3.67
CA VAL A 102 -13.51 -2.99 3.35
C VAL A 102 -14.73 -3.41 4.16
N ALA A 103 -15.33 -2.48 4.88
CA ALA A 103 -16.54 -2.76 5.62
C ALA A 103 -17.66 -3.27 4.69
N ASP A 104 -18.32 -4.36 5.09
CA ASP A 104 -19.43 -4.96 4.34
C ASP A 104 -20.78 -4.36 4.69
N ALA A 105 -20.89 -3.76 5.88
CA ALA A 105 -22.10 -3.14 6.39
C ALA A 105 -21.78 -1.95 7.31
N PRO A 106 -22.74 -1.01 7.53
CA PRO A 106 -22.58 0.09 8.46
C PRO A 106 -22.85 -0.33 9.92
N ALA A 107 -22.37 -1.50 10.31
CA ALA A 107 -22.60 -2.10 11.63
C ALA A 107 -21.28 -2.45 12.31
N ALA A 108 -21.35 -2.68 13.62
CA ALA A 108 -20.23 -3.21 14.38
C ALA A 108 -19.83 -4.59 13.85
N LEU A 109 -18.52 -4.85 13.85
CA LEU A 109 -17.99 -6.13 13.39
C LEU A 109 -18.38 -7.27 14.36
N PRO A 110 -18.85 -8.40 13.84
CA PRO A 110 -19.02 -9.60 14.63
C PRO A 110 -17.70 -10.03 15.30
N SER A 111 -17.78 -10.59 16.51
CA SER A 111 -16.62 -11.00 17.28
C SER A 111 -15.71 -11.98 16.54
N GLN A 112 -16.30 -12.89 15.77
CA GLN A 112 -15.56 -13.84 14.95
C GLN A 112 -14.75 -13.11 13.84
N VAL A 113 -15.35 -12.14 13.14
CA VAL A 113 -14.64 -11.35 12.13
C VAL A 113 -13.49 -10.57 12.76
N THR A 114 -13.74 -9.93 13.91
CA THR A 114 -12.70 -9.21 14.66
C THR A 114 -11.52 -10.12 15.02
N ARG A 115 -11.81 -11.35 15.47
CA ARG A 115 -10.78 -12.34 15.77
C ARG A 115 -9.96 -12.71 14.53
N GLU A 116 -10.62 -12.95 13.40
CA GLU A 116 -9.94 -13.33 12.15
C GLU A 116 -9.07 -12.16 11.61
N ILE A 117 -9.53 -10.91 11.72
CA ILE A 117 -8.75 -9.71 11.38
C ILE A 117 -7.51 -9.62 12.27
N LYS A 118 -7.66 -9.86 13.59
CA LYS A 118 -6.53 -9.84 14.53
C LYS A 118 -5.48 -10.90 14.20
N ILE A 119 -5.90 -12.09 13.75
CA ILE A 119 -4.98 -13.12 13.29
C ILE A 119 -4.24 -12.68 12.03
N LEU A 120 -4.95 -12.13 11.03
CA LEU A 120 -4.34 -11.63 9.80
C LEU A 120 -3.34 -10.50 10.08
N SER A 121 -3.68 -9.57 10.97
CA SER A 121 -2.84 -8.44 11.34
C SER A 121 -1.55 -8.83 12.09
N GLY A 122 -1.46 -10.05 12.58
CA GLY A 122 -0.21 -10.58 13.14
C GLY A 122 0.85 -10.92 12.10
N GLY A 123 0.46 -11.07 10.83
CA GLY A 123 1.39 -11.41 9.74
C GLY A 123 1.62 -10.28 8.73
N VAL A 124 0.70 -9.31 8.64
CA VAL A 124 0.77 -8.23 7.66
C VAL A 124 -0.01 -7.01 8.14
N PRO A 125 0.40 -5.79 7.78
CA PRO A 125 -0.36 -4.58 8.07
C PRO A 125 -1.79 -4.62 7.53
N VAL A 126 -2.74 -4.11 8.32
CA VAL A 126 -4.15 -4.07 7.99
C VAL A 126 -4.68 -2.65 8.06
N VAL A 127 -5.30 -2.18 7.00
CA VAL A 127 -5.96 -0.88 6.92
C VAL A 127 -7.46 -1.08 6.84
N MET A 128 -8.16 -0.65 7.88
CA MET A 128 -9.63 -0.72 7.93
C MET A 128 -10.25 0.38 7.10
N VAL A 129 -11.08 0.01 6.17
CA VAL A 129 -11.84 0.91 5.31
C VAL A 129 -13.28 0.96 5.81
N PRO A 130 -13.76 2.12 6.28
CA PRO A 130 -15.11 2.24 6.80
C PRO A 130 -16.16 2.09 5.68
N TRP A 131 -17.37 1.77 6.09
CA TRP A 131 -18.50 1.77 5.18
C TRP A 131 -18.72 3.16 4.55
N ALA A 132 -18.90 3.21 3.24
CA ALA A 132 -19.19 4.42 2.49
C ALA A 132 -20.48 4.28 1.66
N ASN A 133 -21.56 4.95 2.11
CA ASN A 133 -22.85 4.92 1.42
C ASN A 133 -22.75 5.46 -0.01
N SER A 134 -21.88 6.43 -0.26
CA SER A 134 -21.66 7.01 -1.59
C SER A 134 -21.24 5.96 -2.62
N LEU A 135 -20.40 4.99 -2.23
CA LEU A 135 -19.93 3.93 -3.13
C LEU A 135 -21.02 2.89 -3.45
N ARG A 136 -22.02 2.74 -2.58
CA ARG A 136 -23.12 1.80 -2.82
C ARG A 136 -24.08 2.29 -3.89
N ASN A 137 -24.27 3.61 -3.96
CA ASN A 137 -25.19 4.26 -4.88
C ASN A 137 -24.50 4.72 -6.18
N ALA A 138 -23.17 4.66 -6.25
CA ALA A 138 -22.41 5.03 -7.44
C ALA A 138 -22.60 3.98 -8.53
N ASN A 139 -22.92 4.43 -9.74
CA ASN A 139 -22.79 3.62 -10.93
C ASN A 139 -21.32 3.58 -11.33
N PHE A 140 -20.90 2.53 -12.05
CA PHE A 140 -19.52 2.40 -12.53
C PHE A 140 -19.11 3.54 -13.50
N THR A 141 -20.06 4.30 -14.00
CA THR A 141 -19.87 5.44 -14.90
C THR A 141 -19.78 6.77 -14.17
N ASP A 142 -20.13 6.81 -12.88
CA ASP A 142 -20.13 8.04 -12.09
C ASP A 142 -18.75 8.22 -11.44
N ASP A 143 -18.42 9.47 -11.13
CA ASP A 143 -17.21 9.78 -10.36
C ASP A 143 -17.30 9.12 -8.97
N LEU A 144 -16.48 8.09 -8.78
CA LEU A 144 -16.37 7.42 -7.49
C LEU A 144 -15.87 8.42 -6.46
N SER A 145 -16.69 8.72 -5.47
CA SER A 145 -16.31 9.66 -4.41
C SER A 145 -16.48 9.07 -3.02
N VAL A 146 -15.49 9.31 -2.19
CA VAL A 146 -15.52 9.01 -0.76
C VAL A 146 -15.17 10.30 -0.03
N ALA A 147 -15.72 10.49 1.17
CA ALA A 147 -15.42 11.67 1.97
C ALA A 147 -13.89 11.92 2.01
N PRO A 148 -13.40 13.12 1.66
CA PRO A 148 -11.97 13.39 1.51
C PRO A 148 -11.14 13.03 2.74
N LYS A 149 -11.71 13.22 3.94
CA LYS A 149 -11.06 12.84 5.21
C LYS A 149 -10.85 11.33 5.34
N VAL A 150 -11.79 10.53 4.85
CA VAL A 150 -11.70 9.05 4.87
C VAL A 150 -10.60 8.59 3.91
N LEU A 151 -10.60 9.11 2.69
CA LEU A 151 -9.58 8.79 1.69
C LEU A 151 -8.18 9.21 2.15
N ALA A 152 -8.05 10.42 2.70
CA ALA A 152 -6.79 10.91 3.25
C ALA A 152 -6.25 10.01 4.37
N ARG A 153 -7.14 9.55 5.28
CA ARG A 153 -6.77 8.62 6.35
C ARG A 153 -6.28 7.27 5.84
N ILE A 154 -6.96 6.72 4.82
CA ILE A 154 -6.56 5.45 4.19
C ILE A 154 -5.19 5.61 3.53
N LYS A 155 -5.01 6.68 2.74
CA LYS A 155 -3.72 6.99 2.10
C LYS A 155 -2.59 7.16 3.11
N ALA A 156 -2.84 7.89 4.21
CA ALA A 156 -1.86 8.06 5.28
C ALA A 156 -1.50 6.72 5.95
N SER A 157 -2.48 5.86 6.19
CA SER A 157 -2.23 4.52 6.76
C SER A 157 -1.41 3.65 5.80
N LEU A 158 -1.71 3.64 4.52
CA LEU A 158 -0.94 2.91 3.52
C LEU A 158 0.49 3.43 3.42
N ASN A 159 0.67 4.75 3.36
CA ASN A 159 2.02 5.36 3.36
C ASN A 159 2.82 5.00 4.62
N GLY A 160 2.17 4.95 5.79
CA GLY A 160 2.80 4.50 7.03
C GLY A 160 3.27 3.04 6.99
N HIS A 161 2.74 2.23 6.09
CA HIS A 161 3.13 0.84 5.83
C HIS A 161 4.01 0.69 4.58
N CYS A 162 4.66 1.78 4.15
CA CYS A 162 5.57 1.79 2.99
C CYS A 162 4.91 1.42 1.66
N VAL A 163 3.60 1.64 1.51
CA VAL A 163 2.91 1.49 0.23
C VAL A 163 3.12 2.77 -0.59
N PRO A 164 3.88 2.73 -1.69
CA PRO A 164 4.07 3.90 -2.54
C PRO A 164 2.77 4.23 -3.28
N LEU A 165 2.13 5.32 -2.88
CA LEU A 165 0.95 5.82 -3.57
C LEU A 165 1.37 6.90 -4.58
N PRO A 166 0.77 6.94 -5.77
CA PRO A 166 1.03 7.99 -6.74
C PRO A 166 0.65 9.35 -6.16
N ARG A 167 1.52 10.35 -6.36
CA ARG A 167 1.16 11.73 -6.04
C ARG A 167 0.10 12.19 -7.03
N MET A 168 -1.11 12.42 -6.56
CA MET A 168 -2.12 13.10 -7.37
C MET A 168 -1.60 14.52 -7.63
N GLU A 169 -1.16 14.78 -8.84
CA GLU A 169 -0.96 16.16 -9.28
C GLU A 169 -2.31 16.86 -9.17
N LYS A 170 -2.31 17.97 -8.43
CA LYS A 170 -3.49 18.86 -8.41
C LYS A 170 -3.67 19.34 -9.85
N THR A 171 -4.68 18.81 -10.52
CA THR A 171 -5.13 19.33 -11.80
C THR A 171 -5.40 20.82 -11.60
N GLN A 172 -4.51 21.66 -12.09
CA GLN A 172 -4.76 23.11 -12.10
C GLN A 172 -6.00 23.32 -12.94
N PRO A 173 -6.98 24.10 -12.46
CA PRO A 173 -8.10 24.47 -13.29
C PRO A 173 -7.54 25.21 -14.49
N SER A 174 -7.74 24.65 -15.67
CA SER A 174 -7.46 25.28 -16.93
C SER A 174 -8.21 26.61 -16.96
N THR A 175 -7.50 27.71 -16.78
CA THR A 175 -8.02 29.04 -17.05
C THR A 175 -8.20 29.17 -18.55
N MET A 176 -9.37 28.79 -19.00
CA MET A 176 -9.86 29.14 -20.33
C MET A 176 -10.10 30.66 -20.31
N LYS A 177 -9.08 31.42 -20.73
CA LYS A 177 -9.25 32.83 -21.05
C LYS A 177 -9.97 32.90 -22.39
N ASP A 178 -11.15 33.50 -22.32
CA ASP A 178 -11.95 33.91 -23.45
C ASP A 178 -11.13 34.68 -24.49
N ILE A 179 -11.38 34.36 -25.76
CA ILE A 179 -11.13 35.23 -26.92
C ILE A 179 -12.48 35.58 -27.51
#